data_d41d1a002872f61e5ed294787c0dfe5b
#
_entry.id   d41d1a002872f61e5ed294787c0dfe5b
#
_cell.length_a   1.000
_cell.length_b   1.000
_cell.length_c   1.000
_cell.angle_alpha   90.00
_cell.angle_beta   90.00
_cell.angle_gamma   90.00
#
_symmetry.space_group_name_H-M   'P 1'
#
loop_
_entity.id
_entity.type
_entity.pdbx_description
1 polymer ?
#
loop_
_entity_poly.entity_id
_entity_poly.type
_entity_poly.pdbx_seq_one_letter_code
_entity_poly.pdbx_strand_id
1 'polypeptide(L)'
;MTSQLLATPRAVSVIAGRWKVWAALVAIAVVGSCLYGASLSLALPGWQSGAAALWLAVSAGASWCVFSPALSWGARRPLLECLDRCLFTMACGEIVLTSGALVNLLLWQLAVMQNAAAINGGIVSISNIVMAAALAGQMRRVGVPVRTTIALWMLVLNGCGAAFFWLLYRPLHGA
;
A
#
# COMPACT_ATOMS: atom_id res chain seq x y z
N MET A 1 -36.94 5.60 13.58
CA MET A 1 -36.11 5.90 14.77
C MET A 1 -34.60 5.98 14.51
N THR A 2 -34.15 6.12 13.29
CA THR A 2 -32.71 6.09 12.91
C THR A 2 -32.07 7.46 12.67
N SER A 3 -32.85 8.55 12.65
CA SER A 3 -32.33 9.89 12.33
C SER A 3 -31.79 10.71 13.51
N GLN A 4 -32.01 10.27 14.74
CA GLN A 4 -31.55 11.02 15.93
C GLN A 4 -30.14 10.59 16.42
N LEU A 5 -29.61 9.45 15.98
CA LEU A 5 -28.28 8.97 16.40
C LEU A 5 -27.10 9.69 15.73
N LEU A 6 -27.34 10.42 14.62
CA LEU A 6 -26.30 11.14 13.90
C LEU A 6 -26.05 12.57 14.42
N ALA A 7 -26.85 13.06 15.35
CA ALA A 7 -26.80 14.46 15.82
C ALA A 7 -26.17 14.64 17.20
N THR A 8 -25.60 13.62 17.82
CA THR A 8 -24.94 13.80 19.12
C THR A 8 -23.53 14.35 18.94
N PRO A 9 -23.08 15.34 19.73
CA PRO A 9 -21.72 15.89 19.67
C PRO A 9 -20.63 14.82 19.76
N ARG A 10 -20.92 13.73 20.47
CA ARG A 10 -20.03 12.55 20.58
C ARG A 10 -19.88 11.79 19.26
N ALA A 11 -20.95 11.59 18.49
CA ALA A 11 -20.89 10.93 17.20
C ALA A 11 -20.09 11.76 16.19
N VAL A 12 -20.28 13.08 16.20
CA VAL A 12 -19.53 14.00 15.34
C VAL A 12 -18.04 14.01 15.68
N SER A 13 -17.66 13.98 16.96
CA SER A 13 -16.25 13.96 17.38
C SER A 13 -15.55 12.63 17.02
N VAL A 14 -16.27 11.51 17.13
CA VAL A 14 -15.75 10.19 16.73
C VAL A 14 -15.56 10.11 15.22
N ILE A 15 -16.50 10.61 14.43
CA ILE A 15 -16.40 10.68 12.97
C ILE A 15 -15.24 11.59 12.57
N ALA A 16 -15.13 12.78 13.16
CA ALA A 16 -14.04 13.72 12.86
C ALA A 16 -12.67 13.14 13.23
N GLY A 17 -12.54 12.41 14.35
CA GLY A 17 -11.32 11.71 14.73
C GLY A 17 -10.93 10.62 13.71
N ARG A 18 -11.90 9.87 13.23
CA ARG A 18 -11.69 8.81 12.22
C ARG A 18 -11.19 9.39 10.89
N TRP A 19 -11.77 10.50 10.41
CA TRP A 19 -11.34 11.15 9.17
C TRP A 19 -9.90 11.65 9.24
N LYS A 20 -9.45 12.17 10.37
CA LYS A 20 -8.05 12.58 10.57
C LYS A 20 -7.09 11.39 10.46
N VAL A 21 -7.43 10.27 11.10
CA VAL A 21 -6.63 9.03 11.02
C VAL A 21 -6.59 8.51 9.58
N TRP A 22 -7.73 8.48 8.89
CA TRP A 22 -7.81 8.08 7.49
C TRP A 22 -6.94 8.97 6.60
N ALA A 23 -7.08 10.28 6.73
CA ALA A 23 -6.29 11.22 5.96
C ALA A 23 -4.78 11.02 6.18
N ALA A 24 -4.36 10.80 7.43
CA ALA A 24 -2.96 10.51 7.73
C ALA A 24 -2.48 9.19 7.10
N LEU A 25 -3.26 8.12 7.20
CA LEU A 25 -2.90 6.81 6.60
C LEU A 25 -2.85 6.87 5.08
N VAL A 26 -3.82 7.55 4.44
CA VAL A 26 -3.82 7.78 2.99
C VAL A 26 -2.61 8.62 2.59
N ALA A 27 -2.31 9.68 3.33
CA ALA A 27 -1.13 10.50 3.05
C ALA A 27 0.17 9.69 3.14
N ILE A 28 0.32 8.85 4.17
CA ILE A 28 1.47 7.94 4.31
C ILE A 28 1.54 6.99 3.11
N ALA A 29 0.42 6.37 2.73
CA ALA A 29 0.38 5.43 1.61
C ALA A 29 0.76 6.10 0.29
N VAL A 30 0.15 7.26 -0.03
CA VAL A 30 0.39 7.96 -1.30
C VAL A 30 1.80 8.56 -1.34
N VAL A 31 2.22 9.26 -0.28
CA VAL A 31 3.55 9.88 -0.24
C VAL A 31 4.65 8.83 -0.25
N GLY A 32 4.50 7.73 0.50
CA GLY A 32 5.45 6.62 0.52
C GLY A 32 5.62 6.00 -0.85
N SER A 33 4.52 5.62 -1.52
CA SER A 33 4.53 5.08 -2.87
C SER A 33 5.18 6.03 -3.88
N CYS A 34 4.82 7.32 -3.82
CA CYS A 34 5.37 8.32 -4.73
C CYS A 34 6.86 8.55 -4.52
N LEU A 35 7.31 8.69 -3.27
CA LEU A 35 8.73 8.91 -2.95
C LEU A 35 9.57 7.71 -3.35
N TYR A 36 9.13 6.49 -3.00
CA TYR A 36 9.87 5.28 -3.37
C TYR A 36 9.87 5.08 -4.88
N GLY A 37 8.72 5.22 -5.54
CA GLY A 37 8.63 5.11 -6.99
C GLY A 37 9.51 6.11 -7.73
N ALA A 38 9.50 7.38 -7.29
CA ALA A 38 10.40 8.39 -7.85
C ALA A 38 11.88 8.02 -7.63
N SER A 39 12.24 7.48 -6.47
CA SER A 39 13.60 7.05 -6.17
C SER A 39 14.10 5.87 -7.01
N LEU A 40 13.18 5.01 -7.50
CA LEU A 40 13.54 3.91 -8.39
C LEU A 40 14.18 4.37 -9.69
N SER A 41 13.82 5.54 -10.20
CA SER A 41 14.45 6.11 -11.40
C SER A 41 15.91 6.47 -11.20
N LEU A 42 16.33 6.74 -9.96
CA LEU A 42 17.74 6.95 -9.61
C LEU A 42 18.51 5.62 -9.56
N ALA A 43 17.82 4.55 -9.17
CA ALA A 43 18.42 3.24 -8.94
C ALA A 43 18.38 2.31 -10.16
N LEU A 44 17.42 2.48 -11.05
CA LEU A 44 17.17 1.59 -12.19
C LEU A 44 17.20 2.39 -13.50
N PRO A 45 18.20 2.17 -14.38
CA PRO A 45 18.26 2.84 -15.67
C PRO A 45 17.01 2.56 -16.53
N GLY A 46 16.52 3.59 -17.21
CA GLY A 46 15.33 3.48 -18.07
C GLY A 46 13.99 3.69 -17.39
N TRP A 47 13.94 3.79 -16.06
CA TRP A 47 12.70 4.11 -15.35
C TRP A 47 12.47 5.62 -15.29
N GLN A 48 11.31 6.05 -15.77
CA GLN A 48 10.88 7.44 -15.60
C GLN A 48 10.28 7.61 -14.19
N SER A 49 10.77 8.58 -13.43
CA SER A 49 10.36 8.80 -12.04
C SER A 49 8.85 8.97 -11.87
N GLY A 50 8.21 9.71 -12.79
CA GLY A 50 6.76 9.90 -12.76
C GLY A 50 5.98 8.60 -13.02
N ALA A 51 6.42 7.77 -13.98
CA ALA A 51 5.77 6.50 -14.28
C ALA A 51 5.92 5.49 -13.12
N ALA A 52 7.10 5.40 -12.51
CA ALA A 52 7.33 4.53 -11.37
C ALA A 52 6.54 4.96 -10.13
N ALA A 53 6.48 6.27 -9.84
CA ALA A 53 5.67 6.81 -8.75
C ALA A 53 4.17 6.53 -8.97
N LEU A 54 3.68 6.79 -10.18
CA LEU A 54 2.29 6.53 -10.55
C LEU A 54 1.95 5.04 -10.47
N TRP A 55 2.81 4.17 -10.98
CA TRP A 55 2.63 2.73 -10.93
C TRP A 55 2.42 2.22 -9.50
N LEU A 56 3.29 2.60 -8.57
CA LEU A 56 3.17 2.16 -7.18
C LEU A 56 1.92 2.71 -6.50
N ALA A 57 1.66 4.00 -6.62
CA ALA A 57 0.49 4.64 -5.99
C ALA A 57 -0.84 4.06 -6.51
N VAL A 58 -0.94 3.85 -7.83
CA VAL A 58 -2.15 3.28 -8.45
C VAL A 58 -2.29 1.79 -8.09
N SER A 59 -1.20 1.02 -8.09
CA SER A 59 -1.21 -0.39 -7.69
C SER A 59 -1.66 -0.58 -6.25
N ALA A 60 -1.16 0.27 -5.36
CA ALA A 60 -1.56 0.29 -3.95
C ALA A 60 -3.05 0.63 -3.80
N GLY A 61 -3.51 1.72 -4.42
CA GLY A 61 -4.91 2.13 -4.39
C GLY A 61 -5.85 1.07 -4.97
N ALA A 62 -5.50 0.47 -6.11
CA ALA A 62 -6.27 -0.60 -6.72
C ALA A 62 -6.34 -1.85 -5.82
N SER A 63 -5.22 -2.24 -5.21
CA SER A 63 -5.18 -3.36 -4.26
C SER A 63 -6.10 -3.11 -3.07
N TRP A 64 -6.12 -1.91 -2.53
CA TRP A 64 -7.02 -1.52 -1.45
C TRP A 64 -8.49 -1.59 -1.87
N CYS A 65 -8.82 -1.06 -3.07
CA CYS A 65 -10.18 -1.07 -3.60
C CYS A 65 -10.71 -2.48 -3.91
N VAL A 66 -9.84 -3.39 -4.37
CA VAL A 66 -10.22 -4.77 -4.72
C VAL A 66 -10.29 -5.66 -3.48
N PHE A 67 -9.27 -5.58 -2.63
CA PHE A 67 -9.16 -6.51 -1.49
C PHE A 67 -10.15 -6.20 -0.36
N SER A 68 -10.45 -4.93 -0.09
CA SER A 68 -11.33 -4.57 1.04
C SER A 68 -12.77 -5.09 0.88
N PRO A 69 -13.42 -4.97 -0.30
CA PRO A 69 -14.71 -5.60 -0.53
C PRO A 69 -14.66 -7.13 -0.49
N ALA A 70 -13.61 -7.74 -1.05
CA ALA A 70 -13.43 -9.19 -1.03
C ALA A 70 -13.29 -9.71 0.42
N LEU A 71 -12.52 -9.00 1.25
CA LEU A 71 -12.38 -9.31 2.68
C LEU A 71 -13.71 -9.11 3.42
N SER A 72 -14.43 -8.03 3.15
CA SER A 72 -15.73 -7.75 3.76
C SER A 72 -16.73 -8.88 3.48
N TRP A 73 -16.81 -9.31 2.22
CA TRP A 73 -17.69 -10.39 1.82
C TRP A 73 -17.28 -11.74 2.42
N GLY A 74 -16.00 -12.11 2.26
CA GLY A 74 -15.48 -13.40 2.75
C GLY A 74 -15.49 -13.53 4.27
N ALA A 75 -15.20 -12.45 5.01
CA ALA A 75 -15.18 -12.42 6.47
C ALA A 75 -16.53 -12.06 7.10
N ARG A 76 -17.55 -11.71 6.30
CA ARG A 76 -18.87 -11.21 6.76
C ARG A 76 -18.74 -10.03 7.75
N ARG A 77 -17.81 -9.11 7.43
CA ARG A 77 -17.53 -7.92 8.25
C ARG A 77 -17.98 -6.64 7.54
N PRO A 78 -18.29 -5.58 8.29
CA PRO A 78 -18.62 -4.29 7.69
C PRO A 78 -17.49 -3.81 6.77
N LEU A 79 -17.83 -3.36 5.55
CA LEU A 79 -16.86 -2.87 4.56
C LEU A 79 -15.93 -1.80 5.14
N LEU A 80 -16.47 -0.89 5.93
CA LEU A 80 -15.72 0.22 6.53
C LEU A 80 -14.63 -0.27 7.50
N GLU A 81 -14.90 -1.36 8.24
CA GLU A 81 -13.89 -1.99 9.10
C GLU A 81 -12.79 -2.65 8.28
N CYS A 82 -13.13 -3.28 7.16
CA CYS A 82 -12.16 -3.90 6.27
C CYS A 82 -11.30 -2.85 5.56
N LEU A 83 -11.89 -1.73 5.13
CA LEU A 83 -11.18 -0.59 4.57
C LEU A 83 -10.15 -0.02 5.55
N ASP A 84 -10.52 0.17 6.83
CA ASP A 84 -9.60 0.64 7.86
C ASP A 84 -8.39 -0.28 8.03
N ARG A 85 -8.65 -1.59 8.11
CA ARG A 85 -7.62 -2.60 8.33
C ARG A 85 -6.66 -2.71 7.17
N CYS A 86 -7.21 -2.68 5.95
CA CYS A 86 -6.40 -2.74 4.73
C CYS A 86 -5.56 -1.47 4.59
N LEU A 87 -6.13 -0.29 4.85
CA LEU A 87 -5.41 0.98 4.78
C LEU A 87 -4.27 1.05 5.80
N PHE A 88 -4.52 0.61 7.04
CA PHE A 88 -3.47 0.51 8.05
C PHE A 88 -2.35 -0.46 7.62
N THR A 89 -2.72 -1.62 7.07
CA THR A 89 -1.77 -2.62 6.57
C THR A 89 -0.87 -2.02 5.49
N MET A 90 -1.46 -1.29 4.55
CA MET A 90 -0.72 -0.61 3.48
C MET A 90 0.22 0.45 4.05
N ALA A 91 -0.28 1.31 4.93
CA ALA A 91 0.55 2.35 5.54
C ALA A 91 1.78 1.77 6.26
N CYS A 92 1.66 0.60 6.90
CA CYS A 92 2.82 -0.10 7.49
C CYS A 92 3.87 -0.49 6.45
N GLY A 93 3.46 -0.98 5.28
CA GLY A 93 4.38 -1.31 4.19
C GLY A 93 5.02 -0.07 3.56
N GLU A 94 4.25 0.99 3.40
CA GLU A 94 4.71 2.23 2.79
C GLU A 94 5.74 2.98 3.65
N ILE A 95 5.73 2.80 4.96
CA ILE A 95 6.81 3.30 5.83
C ILE A 95 8.14 2.64 5.47
N VAL A 96 8.13 1.33 5.17
CA VAL A 96 9.33 0.61 4.71
C VAL A 96 9.78 1.12 3.35
N LEU A 97 8.85 1.31 2.41
CA LEU A 97 9.17 1.84 1.08
C LEU A 97 9.71 3.26 1.15
N THR A 98 9.15 4.12 2.02
CA THR A 98 9.67 5.47 2.25
C THR A 98 11.12 5.45 2.75
N SER A 99 11.44 4.53 3.66
CA SER A 99 12.82 4.33 4.12
C SER A 99 13.72 3.82 2.98
N GLY A 100 13.19 2.97 2.10
CA GLY A 100 13.85 2.51 0.90
C GLY A 100 14.19 3.62 -0.10
N ALA A 101 13.37 4.68 -0.17
CA ALA A 101 13.68 5.85 -0.98
C ALA A 101 14.96 6.55 -0.54
N LEU A 102 15.21 6.63 0.77
CA LEU A 102 16.46 7.16 1.31
C LEU A 102 17.65 6.28 0.95
N VAL A 103 17.47 4.95 0.98
CA VAL A 103 18.51 3.99 0.56
C VAL A 103 18.86 4.21 -0.91
N ASN A 104 17.87 4.35 -1.79
CA ASN A 104 18.11 4.61 -3.22
C ASN A 104 18.86 5.93 -3.44
N LEU A 105 18.52 6.97 -2.69
CA LEU A 105 19.20 8.26 -2.76
C LEU A 105 20.67 8.13 -2.34
N LEU A 106 20.95 7.38 -1.26
CA LEU A 106 22.31 7.11 -0.81
C LEU A 106 23.12 6.30 -1.81
N LEU A 107 22.53 5.25 -2.39
CA LEU A 107 23.16 4.44 -3.43
C LEU A 107 23.53 5.29 -4.65
N TRP A 108 22.65 6.19 -5.05
CA TRP A 108 22.90 7.13 -6.15
C TRP A 108 24.05 8.09 -5.82
N GLN A 109 24.03 8.70 -4.63
CA GLN A 109 25.10 9.63 -4.19
C GLN A 109 26.46 8.95 -4.08
N LEU A 110 26.51 7.70 -3.64
CA LEU A 110 27.75 6.93 -3.49
C LEU A 110 28.20 6.27 -4.80
N ALA A 111 27.46 6.45 -5.91
CA ALA A 111 27.68 5.79 -7.20
C ALA A 111 27.76 4.26 -7.12
N VAL A 112 27.14 3.64 -6.11
CA VAL A 112 27.12 2.18 -5.88
C VAL A 112 25.84 1.58 -6.44
N MET A 113 25.69 1.57 -7.77
CA MET A 113 24.44 1.16 -8.43
C MET A 113 24.43 -0.32 -8.86
N GLN A 114 25.57 -1.03 -8.75
CA GLN A 114 25.71 -2.40 -9.26
C GLN A 114 24.71 -3.41 -8.69
N ASN A 115 24.27 -3.20 -7.43
CA ASN A 115 23.34 -4.10 -6.74
C ASN A 115 21.95 -3.46 -6.50
N ALA A 116 21.65 -2.33 -7.14
CA ALA A 116 20.43 -1.58 -6.89
C ALA A 116 19.15 -2.43 -7.08
N ALA A 117 19.11 -3.27 -8.11
CA ALA A 117 17.96 -4.14 -8.37
C ALA A 117 17.74 -5.16 -7.23
N ALA A 118 18.81 -5.79 -6.73
CA ALA A 118 18.73 -6.74 -5.63
C ALA A 118 18.33 -6.06 -4.32
N ILE A 119 18.89 -4.88 -4.04
CA ILE A 119 18.56 -4.09 -2.86
C ILE A 119 17.09 -3.67 -2.89
N ASN A 120 16.60 -3.16 -4.02
CA ASN A 120 15.19 -2.78 -4.17
C ASN A 120 14.25 -3.99 -4.07
N GLY A 121 14.63 -5.14 -4.64
CA GLY A 121 13.91 -6.40 -4.43
C GLY A 121 13.82 -6.79 -2.95
N GLY A 122 14.88 -6.59 -2.19
CA GLY A 122 14.93 -6.77 -0.73
C GLY A 122 13.97 -5.80 0.00
N ILE A 123 13.99 -4.52 -0.33
CA ILE A 123 13.13 -3.49 0.26
C ILE A 123 11.65 -3.84 0.04
N VAL A 124 11.26 -4.18 -1.19
CA VAL A 124 9.89 -4.59 -1.52
C VAL A 124 9.50 -5.86 -0.77
N SER A 125 10.40 -6.83 -0.66
CA SER A 125 10.16 -8.07 0.10
C SER A 125 9.92 -7.79 1.58
N ILE A 126 10.72 -6.93 2.20
CA ILE A 126 10.54 -6.51 3.61
C ILE A 126 9.20 -5.78 3.77
N SER A 127 8.85 -4.86 2.88
CA SER A 127 7.55 -4.19 2.88
C SER A 127 6.40 -5.20 2.85
N ASN A 128 6.45 -6.18 1.96
CA ASN A 128 5.46 -7.24 1.86
C ASN A 128 5.35 -8.07 3.15
N ILE A 129 6.48 -8.42 3.79
CA ILE A 129 6.50 -9.13 5.07
C ILE A 129 5.86 -8.31 6.17
N VAL A 130 6.18 -7.01 6.25
CA VAL A 130 5.60 -6.10 7.24
C VAL A 130 4.09 -5.96 7.04
N MET A 131 3.63 -5.80 5.81
CA MET A 131 2.19 -5.79 5.48
C MET A 131 1.51 -7.11 5.88
N ALA A 132 2.09 -8.25 5.56
CA ALA A 132 1.56 -9.56 5.92
C ALA A 132 1.47 -9.74 7.44
N ALA A 133 2.49 -9.31 8.18
CA ALA A 133 2.50 -9.36 9.65
C ALA A 133 1.44 -8.43 10.27
N ALA A 134 1.31 -7.21 9.76
CA ALA A 134 0.30 -6.25 10.20
C ALA A 134 -1.12 -6.79 9.95
N LEU A 135 -1.37 -7.33 8.76
CA LEU A 135 -2.65 -7.95 8.40
C LEU A 135 -2.95 -9.17 9.29
N ALA A 136 -1.95 -10.05 9.50
CA ALA A 136 -2.09 -11.21 10.37
C ALA A 136 -2.49 -10.83 11.80
N GLY A 137 -1.83 -9.81 12.36
CA GLY A 137 -2.15 -9.29 13.69
C GLY A 137 -3.60 -8.80 13.79
N GLN A 138 -4.10 -8.14 12.75
CA GLN A 138 -5.47 -7.65 12.72
C GLN A 138 -6.49 -8.78 12.51
N MET A 139 -6.21 -9.74 11.62
CA MET A 139 -7.11 -10.86 11.33
C MET A 139 -7.29 -11.81 12.52
N ARG A 140 -6.21 -12.05 13.28
CA ARG A 140 -6.28 -12.82 14.53
C ARG A 140 -7.27 -12.21 15.54
N ARG A 141 -7.29 -10.87 15.65
CA ARG A 141 -8.18 -10.16 16.58
C ARG A 141 -9.66 -10.29 16.23
N VAL A 142 -9.97 -10.57 14.98
CA VAL A 142 -11.36 -10.69 14.49
C VAL A 142 -11.77 -12.12 14.14
N GLY A 143 -10.91 -13.10 14.40
CA GLY A 143 -11.22 -14.51 14.18
C GLY A 143 -11.31 -14.91 12.69
N VAL A 144 -10.66 -14.16 11.79
CA VAL A 144 -10.64 -14.45 10.36
C VAL A 144 -9.45 -15.37 10.03
N PRO A 145 -9.59 -16.33 9.09
CA PRO A 145 -8.49 -17.22 8.69
C PRO A 145 -7.28 -16.44 8.17
N VAL A 146 -6.18 -16.46 8.92
CA VAL A 146 -5.01 -15.62 8.65
C VAL A 146 -4.32 -16.04 7.34
N ARG A 147 -4.08 -17.36 7.15
CA ARG A 147 -3.30 -17.86 6.00
C ARG A 147 -3.94 -17.52 4.66
N THR A 148 -5.24 -17.82 4.53
CA THR A 148 -5.99 -17.55 3.30
C THR A 148 -6.11 -16.06 3.02
N THR A 149 -6.29 -15.25 4.07
CA THR A 149 -6.39 -13.79 3.95
C THR A 149 -5.05 -13.19 3.48
N ILE A 150 -3.91 -13.64 4.04
CA ILE A 150 -2.59 -13.19 3.59
C ILE A 150 -2.33 -13.64 2.15
N ALA A 151 -2.62 -14.88 1.80
CA ALA A 151 -2.43 -15.39 0.45
C ALA A 151 -3.23 -14.58 -0.57
N LEU A 152 -4.50 -14.29 -0.26
CA LEU A 152 -5.35 -13.45 -1.11
C LEU A 152 -4.83 -12.02 -1.20
N TRP A 153 -4.39 -11.43 -0.09
CA TRP A 153 -3.77 -10.10 -0.09
C TRP A 153 -2.56 -10.03 -1.01
N MET A 154 -1.64 -10.98 -0.86
CA MET A 154 -0.42 -11.04 -1.67
C MET A 154 -0.74 -11.27 -3.16
N LEU A 155 -1.75 -12.09 -3.47
CA LEU A 155 -2.20 -12.30 -4.84
C LEU A 155 -2.76 -11.02 -5.45
N VAL A 156 -3.63 -10.31 -4.73
CA VAL A 156 -4.23 -9.05 -5.21
C VAL A 156 -3.17 -7.97 -5.37
N LEU A 157 -2.30 -7.79 -4.38
CA LEU A 157 -1.26 -6.77 -4.39
C LEU A 157 -0.29 -6.97 -5.57
N ASN A 158 0.23 -8.19 -5.72
CA ASN A 158 1.15 -8.50 -6.82
C ASN A 158 0.44 -8.53 -8.18
N GLY A 159 -0.81 -9.00 -8.23
CA GLY A 159 -1.62 -8.99 -9.44
C GLY A 159 -1.91 -7.58 -9.94
N CYS A 160 -2.33 -6.67 -9.06
CA CYS A 160 -2.49 -5.26 -9.39
C CYS A 160 -1.16 -4.63 -9.80
N GLY A 161 -0.08 -4.91 -9.07
CA GLY A 161 1.26 -4.42 -9.40
C GLY A 161 1.70 -4.83 -10.81
N ALA A 162 1.54 -6.10 -11.14
CA ALA A 162 1.88 -6.63 -12.48
C ALA A 162 0.98 -6.03 -13.58
N ALA A 163 -0.33 -5.95 -13.35
CA ALA A 163 -1.27 -5.41 -14.32
C ALA A 163 -0.97 -3.94 -14.65
N PHE A 164 -0.76 -3.10 -13.61
CA PHE A 164 -0.44 -1.70 -13.82
C PHE A 164 0.98 -1.48 -14.35
N PHE A 165 1.94 -2.35 -14.01
CA PHE A 165 3.25 -2.35 -14.64
C PHE A 165 3.11 -2.53 -16.16
N TRP A 166 2.36 -3.54 -16.61
CA TRP A 166 2.12 -3.77 -18.03
C TRP A 166 1.42 -2.59 -18.72
N LEU A 167 0.42 -2.00 -18.07
CA LEU A 167 -0.35 -0.90 -18.65
C LEU A 167 0.45 0.40 -18.76
N LEU A 168 1.34 0.69 -17.81
CA LEU A 168 2.08 1.95 -17.76
C LEU A 168 3.46 1.84 -18.42
N TYR A 169 4.11 0.68 -18.34
CA TYR A 169 5.48 0.50 -18.82
C TYR A 169 5.54 0.11 -20.30
N ARG A 170 4.67 -0.76 -20.76
CA ARG A 170 4.66 -1.25 -22.13
C ARG A 170 4.50 -0.16 -23.20
N PRO A 171 3.60 0.84 -23.06
CA PRO A 171 3.47 1.91 -24.04
C PRO A 171 4.69 2.82 -24.15
N LEU A 172 5.51 2.88 -23.09
CA LEU A 172 6.68 3.77 -23.01
C LEU A 172 7.95 3.15 -23.60
N HIS A 173 7.98 1.82 -23.78
CA HIS A 173 9.15 1.05 -24.20
C HIS A 173 8.90 0.17 -25.43
N GLY A 174 7.70 0.21 -26.01
CA GLY A 174 7.25 -0.66 -27.10
C GLY A 174 6.96 0.05 -28.42
N ALA A 175 7.58 1.22 -28.64
CA ALA A 175 7.54 1.91 -29.93
C ALA A 175 8.90 1.85 -30.60
#